data_644720de423d05b7ba11f9456df9c145
#
_entry.id   644720de423d05b7ba11f9456df9c145
#
_cell.length_a   1.000
_cell.length_b   1.000
_cell.length_c   1.000
_cell.angle_alpha   90.00
_cell.angle_beta   90.00
_cell.angle_gamma   90.00
#
_symmetry.space_group_name_H-M   'P 1'
#
loop_
_entity.id
_entity.type
_entity.pdbx_description
1 polymer ?
#
loop_
_entity_poly.entity_id
_entity_poly.type
_entity_poly.pdbx_seq_one_letter_code
_entity_poly.pdbx_strand_id
1 'polypeptide(L)'
;MERIYLAGGCFWGLQKFFDQFEGVERTEVGYANGPDAAPSYQEVCASSGHAETVLVEYDEKKIGLEKLLDYYFMVIDPLSYNRQGMDMGVQYRTGVFYTDEKQLPTIRKVFAREKEKAGRELAVLCEPLKNFFSAEEYHQKYLEKNPGGYCHIPPRFYEMWEKQ
;
A
#
# COMPACT_ATOMS: atom_id res chain seq x y z
N MET A 1 -12.09 -12.26 -8.55
CA MET A 1 -10.80 -11.63 -8.17
C MET A 1 -11.08 -10.42 -7.28
N GLU A 2 -10.54 -10.42 -6.10
CA GLU A 2 -10.74 -9.34 -5.15
C GLU A 2 -9.68 -8.25 -5.30
N ARG A 3 -10.01 -7.04 -4.84
CA ARG A 3 -9.11 -5.88 -4.91
C ARG A 3 -9.04 -5.15 -3.58
N ILE A 4 -7.84 -4.72 -3.22
CA ILE A 4 -7.62 -3.81 -2.10
C ILE A 4 -6.56 -2.79 -2.51
N TYR A 5 -6.68 -1.58 -2.00
CA TYR A 5 -5.75 -0.49 -2.33
C TYR A 5 -4.99 -0.11 -1.07
N LEU A 6 -3.66 -0.19 -1.14
CA LEU A 6 -2.79 -0.03 0.03
C LEU A 6 -1.80 1.10 -0.18
N ALA A 7 -1.79 2.05 0.76
CA ALA A 7 -0.89 3.21 0.73
C ALA A 7 0.07 3.13 1.92
N GLY A 8 1.33 3.42 1.70
CA GLY A 8 2.32 3.38 2.78
C GLY A 8 3.72 3.73 2.29
N GLY A 9 4.04 5.02 2.21
CA GLY A 9 5.32 5.49 1.72
C GLY A 9 5.43 5.40 0.21
N CYS A 10 6.65 5.30 -0.29
CA CYS A 10 6.89 5.19 -1.72
C CYS A 10 6.28 3.89 -2.27
N PHE A 11 5.48 4.00 -3.30
CA PHE A 11 4.77 2.84 -3.86
C PHE A 11 5.69 1.87 -4.62
N TRP A 12 6.92 2.26 -4.97
CA TRP A 12 7.86 1.33 -5.61
C TRP A 12 8.14 0.10 -4.73
N GLY A 13 8.41 0.35 -3.44
CA GLY A 13 8.71 -0.72 -2.50
C GLY A 13 7.50 -1.60 -2.20
N LEU A 14 6.33 -0.98 -1.99
CA LEU A 14 5.11 -1.73 -1.73
C LEU A 14 4.74 -2.63 -2.91
N GLN A 15 4.86 -2.13 -4.15
CA GLN A 15 4.57 -2.94 -5.33
C GLN A 15 5.47 -4.17 -5.38
N LYS A 16 6.77 -3.98 -5.22
CA LYS A 16 7.72 -5.09 -5.24
C LYS A 16 7.42 -6.07 -4.11
N PHE A 17 7.10 -5.57 -2.94
CA PHE A 17 6.78 -6.41 -1.78
C PHE A 17 5.58 -7.33 -2.06
N PHE A 18 4.47 -6.76 -2.55
CA PHE A 18 3.27 -7.56 -2.79
C PHE A 18 3.35 -8.46 -4.01
N ASP A 19 4.19 -8.12 -4.99
CA ASP A 19 4.38 -8.96 -6.18
C ASP A 19 4.98 -10.33 -5.87
N GLN A 20 5.62 -10.51 -4.71
CA GLN A 20 6.25 -11.78 -4.36
C GLN A 20 5.25 -12.88 -3.95
N PHE A 21 4.02 -12.53 -3.58
CA PHE A 21 3.08 -13.49 -3.02
C PHE A 21 2.27 -14.19 -4.12
N GLU A 22 2.20 -15.53 -4.03
CA GLU A 22 1.52 -16.34 -5.04
C GLU A 22 0.05 -15.96 -5.25
N GLY A 23 -0.68 -15.64 -4.23
CA GLY A 23 -2.10 -15.27 -4.34
C GLY A 23 -2.34 -13.89 -4.92
N VAL A 24 -1.29 -13.06 -5.06
CA VAL A 24 -1.39 -11.74 -5.68
C VAL A 24 -1.21 -11.89 -7.17
N GLU A 25 -2.29 -11.67 -7.92
CA GLU A 25 -2.32 -11.90 -9.37
C GLU A 25 -1.83 -10.68 -10.15
N ARG A 26 -2.08 -9.48 -9.64
CA ARG A 26 -1.67 -8.24 -10.30
C ARG A 26 -1.51 -7.11 -9.29
N THR A 27 -0.52 -6.25 -9.53
CA THR A 27 -0.38 -5.00 -8.81
C THR A 27 -0.25 -3.85 -9.79
N GLU A 28 -0.68 -2.67 -9.37
CA GLU A 28 -0.56 -1.45 -10.15
C GLU A 28 -0.35 -0.29 -9.20
N VAL A 29 0.63 0.59 -9.47
CA VAL A 29 0.84 1.77 -8.66
C VAL A 29 0.08 2.96 -9.22
N GLY A 30 -0.41 3.81 -8.35
CA GLY A 30 -1.20 4.96 -8.73
C GLY A 30 -1.38 5.95 -7.61
N TYR A 31 -2.26 6.91 -7.84
CA TYR A 31 -2.55 8.02 -6.93
C TYR A 31 -4.02 7.95 -6.53
N ALA A 32 -4.27 7.89 -5.23
CA ALA A 32 -5.62 7.64 -4.73
C ALA A 32 -6.09 8.68 -3.72
N ASN A 33 -7.41 8.80 -3.63
CA ASN A 33 -8.11 9.55 -2.58
C ASN A 33 -7.64 10.99 -2.43
N GLY A 34 -7.44 11.66 -3.56
CA GLY A 34 -7.22 13.09 -3.66
C GLY A 34 -8.33 13.73 -4.49
N PRO A 35 -8.09 14.93 -5.01
CA PRO A 35 -9.04 15.59 -5.91
C PRO A 35 -9.37 14.74 -7.14
N ASP A 36 -10.57 14.92 -7.72
CA ASP A 36 -11.08 14.11 -8.82
C ASP A 36 -10.46 14.47 -10.18
N ALA A 37 -9.17 14.76 -10.22
CA ALA A 37 -8.43 15.02 -11.45
C ALA A 37 -7.17 14.19 -11.43
N ALA A 38 -6.83 13.57 -12.56
CA ALA A 38 -5.63 12.73 -12.66
C ALA A 38 -4.38 13.62 -12.50
N PRO A 39 -3.57 13.38 -11.45
CA PRO A 39 -2.38 14.18 -11.22
C PRO A 39 -1.20 13.62 -12.01
N SER A 40 -0.19 14.46 -12.24
CA SER A 40 1.14 13.97 -12.61
C SER A 40 1.91 13.63 -11.34
N TYR A 41 3.00 12.89 -11.48
CA TYR A 41 3.89 12.61 -10.36
C TYR A 41 4.41 13.91 -9.73
N GLN A 42 4.73 14.90 -10.55
CA GLN A 42 5.19 16.20 -10.08
C GLN A 42 4.14 16.90 -9.22
N GLU A 43 2.86 16.85 -9.63
CA GLU A 43 1.77 17.43 -8.86
C GLU A 43 1.58 16.71 -7.53
N VAL A 44 1.73 15.39 -7.49
CA VAL A 44 1.65 14.59 -6.26
C VAL A 44 2.79 14.99 -5.31
N CYS A 45 4.01 15.14 -5.82
CA CYS A 45 5.15 15.60 -5.03
C CYS A 45 4.96 17.03 -4.53
N ALA A 46 4.20 17.85 -5.25
CA ALA A 46 3.84 19.21 -4.84
C ALA A 46 2.59 19.27 -3.97
N SER A 47 2.20 18.13 -3.38
CA SER A 47 1.07 18.00 -2.44
C SER A 47 -0.31 18.20 -3.08
N SER A 48 -0.58 17.51 -4.19
CA SER A 48 -1.91 17.50 -4.83
C SER A 48 -3.01 16.98 -3.91
N GLY A 49 -2.63 16.22 -2.86
CA GLY A 49 -3.57 15.62 -1.92
C GLY A 49 -3.80 14.13 -2.15
N HIS A 50 -3.24 13.56 -3.22
CA HIS A 50 -3.35 12.13 -3.50
C HIS A 50 -2.31 11.35 -2.69
N ALA A 51 -2.65 10.08 -2.37
CA ALA A 51 -1.71 9.15 -1.75
C ALA A 51 -1.10 8.23 -2.80
N GLU A 52 0.20 8.01 -2.72
CA GLU A 52 0.86 6.95 -3.50
C GLU A 52 0.34 5.61 -3.02
N THR A 53 -0.25 4.84 -3.91
CA THR A 53 -1.07 3.68 -3.56
C THR A 53 -0.78 2.52 -4.51
N VAL A 54 -0.88 1.30 -3.98
CA VAL A 54 -0.76 0.08 -4.77
C VAL A 54 -2.11 -0.60 -4.83
N LEU A 55 -2.62 -0.82 -6.04
CA LEU A 55 -3.75 -1.73 -6.26
C LEU A 55 -3.22 -3.15 -6.17
N VAL A 56 -3.83 -3.97 -5.33
CA VAL A 56 -3.51 -5.39 -5.19
C VAL A 56 -4.75 -6.19 -5.61
N GLU A 57 -4.64 -6.92 -6.72
CA GLU A 57 -5.66 -7.90 -7.12
C GLU A 57 -5.21 -9.26 -6.64
N TYR A 58 -6.07 -9.95 -5.90
CA TYR A 58 -5.70 -11.21 -5.26
C TYR A 58 -6.79 -12.25 -5.36
N ASP A 59 -6.37 -13.52 -5.34
CA ASP A 59 -7.26 -14.67 -5.31
C ASP A 59 -7.46 -15.09 -3.86
N GLU A 60 -8.67 -14.88 -3.33
CA GLU A 60 -9.00 -15.21 -1.95
C GLU A 60 -8.77 -16.69 -1.60
N LYS A 61 -8.79 -17.57 -2.59
CA LYS A 61 -8.54 -18.99 -2.39
C LYS A 61 -7.07 -19.28 -2.11
N LYS A 62 -6.18 -18.40 -2.53
CA LYS A 62 -4.72 -18.54 -2.35
C LYS A 62 -4.19 -17.68 -1.21
N ILE A 63 -4.71 -16.45 -1.09
CA ILE A 63 -4.30 -15.52 -0.03
C ILE A 63 -5.51 -14.68 0.37
N GLY A 64 -5.85 -14.69 1.65
CA GLY A 64 -6.97 -13.90 2.15
C GLY A 64 -6.57 -12.47 2.48
N LEU A 65 -7.58 -11.61 2.59
CA LEU A 65 -7.36 -10.20 2.93
C LEU A 65 -6.66 -10.03 4.27
N GLU A 66 -7.01 -10.82 5.27
CA GLU A 66 -6.37 -10.75 6.58
C GLU A 66 -4.86 -10.95 6.48
N LYS A 67 -4.44 -11.95 5.69
CA LYS A 67 -3.01 -12.24 5.50
C LYS A 67 -2.30 -11.12 4.77
N LEU A 68 -2.93 -10.58 3.72
CA LEU A 68 -2.39 -9.43 3.00
C LEU A 68 -2.18 -8.23 3.92
N LEU A 69 -3.14 -7.97 4.80
CA LEU A 69 -3.05 -6.86 5.74
C LEU A 69 -1.97 -7.12 6.81
N ASP A 70 -1.82 -8.37 7.25
CA ASP A 70 -0.74 -8.72 8.17
C ASP A 70 0.62 -8.40 7.54
N TYR A 71 0.81 -8.75 6.26
CA TYR A 71 2.03 -8.43 5.54
C TYR A 71 2.21 -6.93 5.37
N TYR A 72 1.13 -6.22 5.05
CA TYR A 72 1.15 -4.77 4.90
C TYR A 72 1.68 -4.09 6.19
N PHE A 73 1.14 -4.48 7.33
CA PHE A 73 1.56 -3.90 8.61
C PHE A 73 3.00 -4.25 8.99
N MET A 74 3.58 -5.29 8.39
CA MET A 74 4.99 -5.63 8.61
C MET A 74 5.96 -4.64 7.97
N VAL A 75 5.53 -3.95 6.91
CA VAL A 75 6.42 -3.13 6.10
C VAL A 75 6.12 -1.63 6.17
N ILE A 76 5.16 -1.24 7.01
CA ILE A 76 4.87 0.17 7.27
C ILE A 76 5.07 0.47 8.75
N ASP A 77 5.25 1.75 9.07
CA ASP A 77 5.19 2.24 10.44
C ASP A 77 3.75 2.73 10.68
N PRO A 78 2.94 1.98 11.43
CA PRO A 78 1.53 2.32 11.61
C PRO A 78 1.27 3.52 12.50
N LEU A 79 2.30 4.05 13.15
CA LEU A 79 2.20 5.21 14.04
C LEU A 79 2.72 6.50 13.41
N SER A 80 3.31 6.40 12.22
CA SER A 80 3.89 7.54 11.53
C SER A 80 2.85 8.26 10.67
N TYR A 81 2.69 9.55 10.89
CA TYR A 81 1.69 10.36 10.22
C TYR A 81 2.28 11.06 9.00
N ASN A 82 1.70 10.82 7.82
CA ASN A 82 2.15 11.40 6.55
C ASN A 82 3.65 11.22 6.31
N ARG A 83 4.19 10.08 6.74
CA ARG A 83 5.62 9.81 6.63
C ARG A 83 5.89 8.32 6.73
N GLN A 84 6.82 7.83 5.90
CA GLN A 84 7.38 6.49 6.02
C GLN A 84 8.88 6.58 5.80
N GLY A 85 9.65 6.31 6.88
CA GLY A 85 11.10 6.45 6.82
C GLY A 85 11.52 7.87 6.51
N MET A 86 12.28 8.03 5.44
CA MET A 86 12.75 9.34 4.97
C MET A 86 11.73 10.06 4.09
N ASP A 87 10.67 9.37 3.66
CA ASP A 87 9.64 9.93 2.79
C ASP A 87 8.61 10.70 3.62
N MET A 88 8.56 12.01 3.44
CA MET A 88 7.69 12.91 4.19
C MET A 88 6.73 13.64 3.26
N GLY A 89 5.45 13.68 3.64
CA GLY A 89 4.41 14.38 2.91
C GLY A 89 3.10 13.61 2.87
N VAL A 90 2.01 14.31 2.53
CA VAL A 90 0.67 13.74 2.47
C VAL A 90 0.58 12.56 1.47
N GLN A 91 1.41 12.59 0.41
CA GLN A 91 1.46 11.51 -0.58
C GLN A 91 1.99 10.19 -0.01
N TYR A 92 2.70 10.23 1.10
CA TYR A 92 3.28 9.04 1.74
C TYR A 92 2.50 8.56 2.95
N ARG A 93 1.28 9.08 3.14
CA ARG A 93 0.43 8.65 4.25
C ARG A 93 0.05 7.17 4.09
N THR A 94 -0.19 6.51 5.21
CA THR A 94 -0.62 5.11 5.23
C THR A 94 -2.13 5.02 5.18
N GLY A 95 -2.63 3.99 4.50
CA GLY A 95 -4.07 3.80 4.41
C GLY A 95 -4.44 2.49 3.74
N VAL A 96 -5.59 1.97 4.14
CA VAL A 96 -6.25 0.84 3.51
C VAL A 96 -7.54 1.38 2.92
N PHE A 97 -7.63 1.39 1.59
CA PHE A 97 -8.79 1.91 0.88
C PHE A 97 -9.58 0.74 0.30
N TYR A 98 -10.76 0.51 0.84
CA TYR A 98 -11.60 -0.63 0.45
C TYR A 98 -12.56 -0.26 -0.67
N THR A 99 -12.94 -1.25 -1.47
CA THR A 99 -13.87 -1.10 -2.59
C THR A 99 -15.21 -1.76 -2.31
N ASP A 100 -15.28 -2.62 -1.29
CA ASP A 100 -16.47 -3.38 -0.94
C ASP A 100 -16.60 -3.37 0.59
N GLU A 101 -17.77 -2.99 1.08
CA GLU A 101 -18.03 -2.96 2.51
C GLU A 101 -17.87 -4.33 3.18
N LYS A 102 -17.96 -5.42 2.41
CA LYS A 102 -17.71 -6.77 2.92
C LYS A 102 -16.28 -6.96 3.43
N GLN A 103 -15.35 -6.11 2.98
CA GLN A 103 -13.96 -6.13 3.43
C GLN A 103 -13.78 -5.53 4.83
N LEU A 104 -14.71 -4.66 5.25
CA LEU A 104 -14.58 -3.91 6.51
C LEU A 104 -14.43 -4.77 7.77
N PRO A 105 -15.19 -5.86 7.96
CA PRO A 105 -15.00 -6.66 9.17
C PRO A 105 -13.58 -7.19 9.33
N THR A 106 -12.98 -7.65 8.23
CA THR A 106 -11.58 -8.13 8.23
C THR A 106 -10.61 -7.00 8.50
N ILE A 107 -10.81 -5.84 7.84
CA ILE A 107 -9.95 -4.68 8.04
C ILE A 107 -9.99 -4.22 9.50
N ARG A 108 -11.19 -4.10 10.06
CA ARG A 108 -11.37 -3.67 11.45
C ARG A 108 -10.73 -4.62 12.45
N LYS A 109 -10.84 -5.92 12.18
CA LYS A 109 -10.21 -6.95 13.02
C LYS A 109 -8.69 -6.78 13.06
N VAL A 110 -8.07 -6.60 11.90
CA VAL A 110 -6.62 -6.41 11.80
C VAL A 110 -6.21 -5.10 12.46
N PHE A 111 -6.94 -4.02 12.20
CA PHE A 111 -6.65 -2.71 12.81
C PHE A 111 -6.73 -2.76 14.34
N ALA A 112 -7.74 -3.42 14.88
CA ALA A 112 -7.91 -3.57 16.33
C ALA A 112 -6.73 -4.32 16.93
N ARG A 113 -6.28 -5.39 16.28
CA ARG A 113 -5.15 -6.20 16.72
C ARG A 113 -3.85 -5.39 16.66
N GLU A 114 -3.63 -4.62 15.60
CA GLU A 114 -2.43 -3.80 15.47
C GLU A 114 -2.42 -2.62 16.44
N LYS A 115 -3.59 -2.02 16.69
CA LYS A 115 -3.75 -0.98 17.70
C LYS A 115 -3.39 -1.50 19.09
N GLU A 116 -3.83 -2.70 19.43
CA GLU A 116 -3.52 -3.33 20.71
C GLU A 116 -2.01 -3.58 20.83
N LYS A 117 -1.36 -4.09 19.78
CA LYS A 117 0.08 -4.29 19.76
C LYS A 117 0.85 -2.99 19.94
N ALA A 118 0.39 -1.92 19.30
CA ALA A 118 1.05 -0.62 19.36
C ALA A 118 0.80 0.11 20.70
N GLY A 119 -0.29 -0.20 21.37
CA GLY A 119 -0.69 0.45 22.61
C GLY A 119 -1.18 1.88 22.44
N ARG A 120 -1.53 2.29 21.23
CA ARG A 120 -1.99 3.65 20.92
C ARG A 120 -2.72 3.67 19.58
N GLU A 121 -3.38 4.80 19.28
CA GLU A 121 -4.09 4.96 18.01
C GLU A 121 -3.15 4.83 16.81
N LEU A 122 -3.63 4.17 15.77
CA LEU A 122 -2.89 4.03 14.53
C LEU A 122 -3.05 5.27 13.66
N ALA A 123 -1.98 5.64 12.95
CA ALA A 123 -2.04 6.69 11.95
C ALA A 123 -2.59 6.20 10.60
N VAL A 124 -2.79 4.90 10.45
CA VAL A 124 -3.25 4.27 9.22
C VAL A 124 -4.72 4.59 8.98
N LEU A 125 -5.03 5.14 7.80
CA LEU A 125 -6.41 5.43 7.42
C LEU A 125 -7.16 4.16 7.03
N CYS A 126 -8.46 4.14 7.29
CA CYS A 126 -9.36 3.11 6.77
C CYS A 126 -10.53 3.85 6.13
N GLU A 127 -10.54 3.92 4.82
CA GLU A 127 -11.50 4.73 4.07
C GLU A 127 -11.98 3.98 2.83
N PRO A 128 -13.19 4.30 2.32
CA PRO A 128 -13.56 3.81 0.99
C PRO A 128 -12.64 4.42 -0.06
N LEU A 129 -12.37 3.69 -1.12
CA LEU A 129 -11.65 4.22 -2.26
C LEU A 129 -12.54 5.24 -2.96
N LYS A 130 -12.08 6.49 -3.07
CA LYS A 130 -12.81 7.56 -3.76
C LYS A 130 -12.40 7.65 -5.22
N ASN A 131 -11.12 7.55 -5.48
CA ASN A 131 -10.57 7.55 -6.83
C ASN A 131 -9.20 6.89 -6.85
N PHE A 132 -8.80 6.43 -8.01
CA PHE A 132 -7.48 5.87 -8.24
C PHE A 132 -7.09 6.17 -9.68
N PHE A 133 -5.97 6.86 -9.85
CA PHE A 133 -5.42 7.21 -11.16
C PHE A 133 -4.10 6.47 -11.32
N SER A 134 -3.98 5.65 -12.36
CA SER A 134 -2.74 4.93 -12.63
C SER A 134 -1.57 5.89 -12.73
N ALA A 135 -0.47 5.55 -12.08
CA ALA A 135 0.77 6.31 -12.22
C ALA A 135 1.38 6.06 -13.61
N GLU A 136 2.27 6.94 -13.98
CA GLU A 136 2.97 6.88 -15.26
C GLU A 136 3.66 5.51 -15.44
N GLU A 137 3.78 5.06 -16.68
CA GLU A 137 4.34 3.72 -16.99
C GLU A 137 5.73 3.50 -16.40
N TYR A 138 6.56 4.54 -16.33
CA TYR A 138 7.91 4.39 -15.79
C TYR A 138 7.91 4.06 -14.28
N HIS A 139 6.81 4.31 -13.57
CA HIS A 139 6.68 3.93 -12.16
C HIS A 139 6.23 2.47 -11.98
N GLN A 140 5.58 1.88 -13.02
CA GLN A 140 5.08 0.51 -12.91
C GLN A 140 6.26 -0.47 -12.87
N LYS A 141 6.31 -1.31 -11.81
CA LYS A 141 7.41 -2.26 -11.62
C LYS A 141 8.78 -1.58 -11.59
N TYR A 142 8.86 -0.39 -11.00
CA TYR A 142 10.05 0.44 -11.02
C TYR A 142 11.29 -0.30 -10.48
N LEU A 143 11.17 -0.99 -9.34
CA LEU A 143 12.31 -1.67 -8.74
C LEU A 143 12.69 -2.96 -9.48
N GLU A 144 11.78 -3.53 -10.26
CA GLU A 144 12.11 -4.63 -11.16
C GLU A 144 12.93 -4.14 -12.32
N LYS A 145 12.57 -2.98 -12.89
CA LYS A 145 13.29 -2.32 -13.98
C LYS A 145 14.60 -1.68 -13.51
N ASN A 146 14.65 -1.25 -12.25
CA ASN A 146 15.76 -0.52 -11.64
C ASN A 146 16.12 -1.14 -10.29
N PRO A 147 16.82 -2.31 -10.29
CA PRO A 147 17.09 -3.05 -9.03
C PRO A 147 17.86 -2.28 -7.98
N GLY A 148 18.66 -1.28 -8.38
CA GLY A 148 19.38 -0.41 -7.45
C GLY A 148 18.61 0.82 -7.01
N GLY A 149 17.32 0.94 -7.37
CA GLY A 149 16.50 2.09 -7.02
C GLY A 149 16.20 2.20 -5.53
N TYR A 150 15.78 3.39 -5.12
CA TYR A 150 15.43 3.65 -3.73
C TYR A 150 14.29 2.78 -3.23
N CYS A 151 14.44 2.25 -2.01
CA CYS A 151 13.40 1.49 -1.34
C CYS A 151 13.50 1.70 0.17
N HIS A 152 12.37 2.03 0.81
CA HIS A 152 12.30 2.20 2.26
C HIS A 152 12.08 0.88 3.00
N ILE A 153 11.80 -0.21 2.28
CA ILE A 153 11.56 -1.53 2.85
C ILE A 153 12.87 -2.32 2.84
N PRO A 154 13.29 -2.92 3.97
CA PRO A 154 14.51 -3.72 4.00
C PRO A 154 14.45 -4.90 3.03
N PRO A 155 15.58 -5.21 2.35
CA PRO A 155 15.60 -6.27 1.31
C PRO A 155 15.10 -7.64 1.77
N ARG A 156 15.26 -7.98 3.05
CA ARG A 156 14.80 -9.27 3.58
C ARG A 156 13.31 -9.52 3.38
N PHE A 157 12.49 -8.46 3.27
CA PHE A 157 11.05 -8.60 3.09
C PHE A 157 10.66 -8.99 1.67
N TYR A 158 11.55 -8.85 0.69
CA TYR A 158 11.25 -9.22 -0.70
C TYR A 158 11.45 -10.70 -0.99
N GLU A 159 11.94 -11.46 -0.03
CA GLU A 159 12.23 -12.89 -0.21
C GLU A 159 11.40 -13.77 0.72
N MET A 160 10.37 -13.19 1.34
CA MET A 160 9.59 -13.90 2.35
C MET A 160 8.89 -15.15 1.80
N TRP A 161 8.36 -15.05 0.60
CA TRP A 161 7.63 -16.17 0.00
C TRP A 161 8.55 -17.33 -0.36
N GLU A 162 9.73 -17.04 -0.85
CA GLU A 162 10.69 -18.07 -1.26
C GLU A 162 11.18 -18.93 -0.09
N LYS A 163 11.08 -18.42 1.12
CA LYS A 163 11.56 -19.11 2.33
C LYS A 163 10.47 -19.93 3.02
N GLN A 164 9.27 -19.87 2.50
CA GLN A 164 8.14 -20.63 3.01
C GLN A 164 7.93 -21.92 2.18
#